data_70186bbd70ea85ab00e903b67a552c19
#
_entry.id   70186bbd70ea85ab00e903b67a552c19
#
_cell.length_a   1.000
_cell.length_b   1.000
_cell.length_c   1.000
_cell.angle_alpha   90.00
_cell.angle_beta   90.00
_cell.angle_gamma   90.00
#
_symmetry.space_group_name_H-M   'P 1'
#
loop_
_entity.id
_entity.type
_entity.pdbx_description
1 polymer ?
#
loop_
_entity_poly.entity_id
_entity_poly.type
_entity_poly.pdbx_seq_one_letter_code
_entity_poly.pdbx_strand_id
1 'polypeptide(L)'
;ENSLAQNEAVKYTWDTITENFEYEFLNSEIKNDDARVMVKMRNIAMSAVMMDTYEEFNTKEIVRKQDAKEEDIVAEFYPILKKYTENYKNKEKLEKTVPIDLIKSGDKWEIVNDIAVFDAMTGDYMSFVLRDLKNYVILEDGENG
;
A
#
# COMPACT_ATOMS: atom_id res chain seq x y z
N GLU A 1 -7.67 -20.39 6.62
CA GLU A 1 -8.43 -19.58 5.76
C GLU A 1 -8.28 -18.15 6.04
N ASN A 2 -7.95 -17.36 5.07
CA ASN A 2 -7.70 -15.97 5.28
C ASN A 2 -8.78 -15.14 4.62
N SER A 3 -9.77 -14.76 5.39
CA SER A 3 -10.88 -14.00 4.86
C SER A 3 -10.46 -12.61 4.40
N LEU A 4 -9.38 -12.07 4.96
CA LEU A 4 -8.93 -10.74 4.55
C LEU A 4 -8.47 -10.71 3.10
N ALA A 5 -7.88 -11.80 2.63
CA ALA A 5 -7.42 -11.87 1.25
C ALA A 5 -8.57 -11.86 0.26
N GLN A 6 -9.79 -12.22 0.72
CA GLN A 6 -10.97 -12.26 -0.12
C GLN A 6 -11.87 -11.05 0.08
N ASN A 7 -11.47 -10.16 0.96
CA ASN A 7 -12.25 -8.99 1.32
C ASN A 7 -12.26 -8.00 0.16
N GLU A 8 -13.43 -7.44 -0.13
CA GLU A 8 -13.62 -6.50 -1.24
C GLU A 8 -12.72 -5.28 -1.12
N ALA A 9 -12.53 -4.78 0.07
CA ALA A 9 -11.73 -3.58 0.28
C ALA A 9 -10.25 -3.86 -0.01
N VAL A 10 -9.76 -5.03 0.41
CA VAL A 10 -8.37 -5.42 0.14
C VAL A 10 -8.16 -5.61 -1.36
N LYS A 11 -9.09 -6.30 -2.02
CA LYS A 11 -9.01 -6.50 -3.45
C LYS A 11 -9.02 -5.16 -4.19
N TYR A 12 -9.92 -4.28 -3.80
CA TYR A 12 -10.04 -2.98 -4.44
C TYR A 12 -8.73 -2.17 -4.29
N THR A 13 -8.12 -2.24 -3.12
CA THR A 13 -6.86 -1.54 -2.86
C THR A 13 -5.77 -2.02 -3.82
N TRP A 14 -5.59 -3.35 -3.92
CA TRP A 14 -4.54 -3.89 -4.77
C TRP A 14 -4.84 -3.70 -6.25
N ASP A 15 -6.10 -3.81 -6.66
CA ASP A 15 -6.48 -3.52 -8.04
C ASP A 15 -6.17 -2.06 -8.39
N THR A 16 -6.48 -1.14 -7.47
CA THR A 16 -6.19 0.28 -7.67
C THR A 16 -4.68 0.52 -7.83
N ILE A 17 -3.88 -0.08 -6.96
CA ILE A 17 -2.43 0.05 -7.02
C ILE A 17 -1.91 -0.46 -8.36
N THR A 18 -2.37 -1.63 -8.77
CA THR A 18 -1.91 -2.27 -10.01
C THR A 18 -2.31 -1.46 -11.24
N GLU A 19 -3.54 -0.99 -11.27
CA GLU A 19 -4.06 -0.29 -12.44
C GLU A 19 -3.47 1.10 -12.64
N ASN A 20 -2.97 1.71 -11.56
CA ASN A 20 -2.48 3.08 -11.63
C ASN A 20 -0.97 3.20 -11.54
N PHE A 21 -0.26 2.09 -11.47
CA PHE A 21 1.19 2.10 -11.40
C PHE A 21 1.79 2.47 -12.75
N GLU A 22 2.73 3.40 -12.74
CA GLU A 22 3.48 3.81 -13.93
C GLU A 22 4.95 3.80 -13.58
N TYR A 23 5.77 3.47 -14.56
CA TYR A 23 7.21 3.48 -14.32
C TYR A 23 7.97 3.86 -15.60
N GLU A 24 9.20 4.32 -15.38
CA GLU A 24 10.10 4.67 -16.47
C GLU A 24 11.50 4.29 -16.04
N PHE A 25 12.18 3.52 -16.88
CA PHE A 25 13.59 3.19 -16.63
C PHE A 25 14.45 4.39 -17.01
N LEU A 26 15.33 4.81 -16.13
CA LEU A 26 16.17 5.98 -16.36
C LEU A 26 17.57 5.59 -16.82
N ASN A 27 18.22 4.69 -16.07
CA ASN A 27 19.55 4.23 -16.43
C ASN A 27 19.89 2.96 -15.66
N SER A 28 20.99 2.32 -16.04
CA SER A 28 21.43 1.12 -15.36
C SER A 28 22.95 1.08 -15.33
N GLU A 29 23.48 0.39 -14.33
CA GLU A 29 24.91 0.11 -14.22
C GLU A 29 25.07 -1.35 -13.89
N ILE A 30 26.01 -2.01 -14.57
CA ILE A 30 26.34 -3.40 -14.30
C ILE A 30 27.80 -3.44 -13.90
N LYS A 31 28.10 -4.10 -12.77
CA LYS A 31 29.45 -4.21 -12.27
C LYS A 31 29.62 -5.62 -11.77
N ASN A 32 30.27 -6.45 -12.57
CA ASN A 32 30.45 -7.88 -12.28
C ASN A 32 29.08 -8.57 -12.15
N ASP A 33 28.79 -9.13 -10.99
CA ASP A 33 27.54 -9.84 -10.77
C ASP A 33 26.49 -8.97 -10.08
N ASP A 34 26.73 -7.68 -9.99
CA ASP A 34 25.80 -6.73 -9.42
C ASP A 34 25.29 -5.78 -10.49
N ALA A 35 24.04 -5.39 -10.38
CA ALA A 35 23.49 -4.38 -11.27
C ALA A 35 22.58 -3.46 -10.45
N ARG A 36 22.46 -2.23 -10.89
CA ARG A 36 21.54 -1.27 -10.31
C ARG A 36 20.81 -0.58 -11.45
N VAL A 37 19.49 -0.56 -11.35
CA VAL A 37 18.64 0.11 -12.32
C VAL A 37 17.92 1.24 -11.59
N MET A 38 18.00 2.45 -12.15
CA MET A 38 17.24 3.58 -11.60
C MET A 38 15.89 3.63 -12.29
N VAL A 39 14.83 3.63 -11.50
CA VAL A 39 13.48 3.61 -12.03
C VAL A 39 12.66 4.74 -11.40
N LYS A 40 12.01 5.51 -12.24
CA LYS A 40 11.04 6.49 -11.78
C LYS A 40 9.69 5.78 -11.70
N MET A 41 9.06 5.83 -10.54
CA MET A 41 7.78 5.17 -10.31
C MET A 41 6.74 6.18 -9.88
N ARG A 42 5.51 6.01 -10.34
CA ARG A 42 4.40 6.89 -10.01
C ARG A 42 3.18 6.05 -9.67
N ASN A 43 2.45 6.50 -8.68
CA ASN A 43 1.19 5.87 -8.34
C ASN A 43 0.32 6.85 -7.55
N ILE A 44 -0.96 6.50 -7.40
CA ILE A 44 -1.85 7.25 -6.55
C ILE A 44 -1.25 7.30 -5.15
N ALA A 45 -1.41 8.42 -4.46
CA ALA A 45 -0.91 8.59 -3.10
C ALA A 45 -1.72 7.69 -2.15
N MET A 46 -1.46 6.40 -2.15
CA MET A 46 -2.25 5.43 -1.39
C MET A 46 -2.13 5.64 0.12
N SER A 47 -0.98 6.14 0.60
CA SER A 47 -0.86 6.46 2.01
C SER A 47 -1.89 7.51 2.42
N ALA A 48 -2.07 8.54 1.59
CA ALA A 48 -3.04 9.60 1.87
C ALA A 48 -4.48 9.07 1.76
N VAL A 49 -4.75 8.21 0.77
CA VAL A 49 -6.06 7.57 0.65
C VAL A 49 -6.39 6.81 1.94
N MET A 50 -5.44 6.02 2.43
CA MET A 50 -5.67 5.20 3.61
C MET A 50 -5.83 6.05 4.87
N MET A 51 -5.03 7.10 5.01
CA MET A 51 -5.13 7.99 6.16
C MET A 51 -6.51 8.64 6.22
N ASP A 52 -6.96 9.20 5.11
CA ASP A 52 -8.27 9.85 5.06
C ASP A 52 -9.39 8.83 5.29
N THR A 53 -9.24 7.63 4.73
CA THR A 53 -10.23 6.57 4.90
C THR A 53 -10.38 6.18 6.36
N TYR A 54 -9.26 5.92 7.04
CA TYR A 54 -9.31 5.52 8.44
C TYR A 54 -9.76 6.64 9.35
N GLU A 55 -9.41 7.88 9.05
CA GLU A 55 -9.88 9.01 9.84
C GLU A 55 -11.41 9.09 9.81
N GLU A 56 -11.99 8.95 8.63
CA GLU A 56 -13.45 8.97 8.54
C GLU A 56 -14.07 7.70 9.12
N PHE A 57 -13.50 6.54 8.82
CA PHE A 57 -14.03 5.28 9.34
C PHE A 57 -14.06 5.27 10.85
N ASN A 58 -13.04 5.84 11.49
CA ASN A 58 -12.97 5.87 12.95
C ASN A 58 -14.04 6.74 13.61
N THR A 59 -14.77 7.53 12.83
CA THR A 59 -15.92 8.26 13.37
C THR A 59 -17.19 7.41 13.42
N LYS A 60 -17.19 6.22 12.81
CA LYS A 60 -18.38 5.39 12.73
C LYS A 60 -18.56 4.58 14.01
N GLU A 61 -19.83 4.36 14.37
CA GLU A 61 -20.14 3.63 15.60
C GLU A 61 -19.64 2.19 15.57
N ILE A 62 -19.60 1.58 14.38
CA ILE A 62 -19.23 0.17 14.28
C ILE A 62 -17.82 -0.08 14.82
N VAL A 63 -16.97 0.93 14.80
CA VAL A 63 -15.60 0.80 15.29
C VAL A 63 -15.56 0.50 16.78
N ARG A 64 -16.61 0.91 17.50
CA ARG A 64 -16.69 0.74 18.96
C ARG A 64 -17.45 -0.50 19.38
N LYS A 65 -17.97 -1.27 18.41
CA LYS A 65 -18.72 -2.49 18.74
C LYS A 65 -17.76 -3.65 18.85
N GLN A 66 -17.79 -4.33 19.97
CA GLN A 66 -16.87 -5.44 20.21
C GLN A 66 -17.26 -6.69 19.42
N ASP A 67 -18.55 -6.82 19.09
CA ASP A 67 -19.02 -8.02 18.41
C ASP A 67 -19.34 -7.76 16.94
N ALA A 68 -18.79 -6.71 16.36
CA ALA A 68 -19.03 -6.42 14.95
C ALA A 68 -18.44 -7.51 14.07
N LYS A 69 -19.20 -7.93 13.08
CA LYS A 69 -18.75 -8.95 12.15
C LYS A 69 -17.89 -8.31 11.08
N GLU A 70 -16.94 -9.06 10.58
CA GLU A 70 -16.03 -8.57 9.54
C GLU A 70 -16.82 -8.05 8.34
N GLU A 71 -17.86 -8.76 7.91
CA GLU A 71 -18.65 -8.35 6.75
C GLU A 71 -19.31 -6.99 6.95
N ASP A 72 -19.73 -6.68 8.18
CA ASP A 72 -20.36 -5.39 8.48
C ASP A 72 -19.32 -4.28 8.53
N ILE A 73 -18.13 -4.61 9.04
CA ILE A 73 -17.01 -3.65 9.06
C ILE A 73 -16.62 -3.30 7.64
N VAL A 74 -16.48 -4.30 6.77
CA VAL A 74 -16.11 -4.07 5.37
C VAL A 74 -17.19 -3.27 4.67
N ALA A 75 -18.46 -3.55 4.96
CA ALA A 75 -19.57 -2.86 4.32
C ALA A 75 -19.57 -1.36 4.64
N GLU A 76 -19.05 -0.96 5.80
CA GLU A 76 -18.92 0.45 6.12
C GLU A 76 -17.61 1.05 5.65
N PHE A 77 -16.54 0.27 5.66
CA PHE A 77 -15.22 0.74 5.28
C PHE A 77 -15.09 0.93 3.76
N TYR A 78 -15.59 0.01 3.00
CA TYR A 78 -15.39 -0.03 1.56
C TYR A 78 -15.89 1.24 0.84
N PRO A 79 -17.10 1.74 1.10
CA PRO A 79 -17.55 2.98 0.43
C PRO A 79 -16.67 4.18 0.74
N ILE A 80 -16.14 4.25 1.96
CA ILE A 80 -15.24 5.34 2.35
C ILE A 80 -13.93 5.24 1.57
N LEU A 81 -13.39 4.03 1.49
CA LEU A 81 -12.17 3.77 0.74
C LEU A 81 -12.35 4.19 -0.73
N LYS A 82 -13.47 3.81 -1.33
CA LYS A 82 -13.75 4.16 -2.73
C LYS A 82 -13.84 5.67 -2.91
N LYS A 83 -14.47 6.35 -1.98
CA LYS A 83 -14.62 7.80 -2.06
C LYS A 83 -13.25 8.49 -2.09
N TYR A 84 -12.37 8.12 -1.17
CA TYR A 84 -11.06 8.77 -1.12
C TYR A 84 -10.15 8.34 -2.26
N THR A 85 -10.28 7.08 -2.71
CA THR A 85 -9.54 6.63 -3.88
C THR A 85 -9.91 7.47 -5.09
N GLU A 86 -11.21 7.70 -5.34
CA GLU A 86 -11.65 8.50 -6.47
C GLU A 86 -11.14 9.94 -6.35
N ASN A 87 -11.14 10.49 -5.14
CA ASN A 87 -10.61 11.83 -4.93
C ASN A 87 -9.14 11.92 -5.32
N TYR A 88 -8.34 10.93 -4.91
CA TYR A 88 -6.91 10.95 -5.17
C TYR A 88 -6.55 10.55 -6.60
N LYS A 89 -7.44 9.85 -7.31
CA LYS A 89 -7.23 9.60 -8.73
C LYS A 89 -7.20 10.88 -9.55
N ASN A 90 -7.87 11.91 -9.05
CA ASN A 90 -7.91 13.21 -9.73
C ASN A 90 -6.80 14.15 -9.30
N LYS A 91 -5.92 13.69 -8.43
CA LYS A 91 -4.79 14.49 -7.97
C LYS A 91 -3.50 13.99 -8.58
N GLU A 92 -2.46 14.78 -8.45
CA GLU A 92 -1.16 14.39 -8.95
C GLU A 92 -0.67 13.12 -8.25
N LYS A 93 -0.12 12.20 -9.01
CA LYS A 93 0.41 10.96 -8.46
C LYS A 93 1.71 11.23 -7.71
N LEU A 94 1.99 10.39 -6.70
CA LEU A 94 3.30 10.40 -6.06
C LEU A 94 4.33 9.85 -7.03
N GLU A 95 5.45 10.55 -7.12
CA GLU A 95 6.53 10.14 -8.00
C GLU A 95 7.79 9.95 -7.17
N LYS A 96 8.45 8.82 -7.35
CA LYS A 96 9.72 8.54 -6.68
C LYS A 96 10.67 7.89 -7.64
N THR A 97 11.94 8.28 -7.57
CA THR A 97 12.99 7.62 -8.32
C THR A 97 13.76 6.74 -7.33
N VAL A 98 13.79 5.46 -7.58
CA VAL A 98 14.41 4.49 -6.66
C VAL A 98 15.40 3.61 -7.40
N PRO A 99 16.45 3.17 -6.71
CA PRO A 99 17.35 2.16 -7.26
C PRO A 99 16.78 0.78 -7.03
N ILE A 100 16.83 -0.05 -8.06
CA ILE A 100 16.53 -1.46 -7.90
C ILE A 100 17.85 -2.20 -8.05
N ASP A 101 18.25 -2.87 -7.00
CA ASP A 101 19.49 -3.64 -7.01
C ASP A 101 19.21 -5.07 -7.42
N LEU A 102 20.07 -5.60 -8.28
CA LEU A 102 19.95 -6.96 -8.75
C LEU A 102 21.26 -7.69 -8.54
N ILE A 103 21.17 -8.98 -8.30
CA ILE A 103 22.33 -9.85 -8.12
C ILE A 103 22.20 -10.97 -9.14
N LYS A 104 23.31 -11.29 -9.80
CA LYS A 104 23.33 -12.39 -10.76
C LYS A 104 23.49 -13.70 -10.00
N SER A 105 22.60 -14.64 -10.28
CA SER A 105 22.62 -15.97 -9.70
C SER A 105 22.54 -16.96 -10.85
N GLY A 106 23.67 -17.55 -11.22
CA GLY A 106 23.76 -18.41 -12.39
C GLY A 106 23.53 -17.57 -13.65
N ASP A 107 22.52 -17.95 -14.43
CA ASP A 107 22.20 -17.25 -15.67
C ASP A 107 21.11 -16.20 -15.48
N LYS A 108 20.64 -15.99 -14.26
CA LYS A 108 19.51 -15.09 -14.02
C LYS A 108 19.89 -13.95 -13.11
N TRP A 109 19.22 -12.82 -13.32
CA TRP A 109 19.33 -11.68 -12.43
C TRP A 109 18.14 -11.74 -11.45
N GLU A 110 18.41 -11.55 -10.16
CA GLU A 110 17.38 -11.54 -9.14
C GLU A 110 17.31 -10.19 -8.47
N ILE A 111 16.11 -9.71 -8.23
CA ILE A 111 15.91 -8.43 -7.56
C ILE A 111 16.18 -8.60 -6.07
N VAL A 112 16.99 -7.70 -5.52
CA VAL A 112 17.20 -7.65 -4.07
C VAL A 112 15.98 -6.94 -3.49
N ASN A 113 15.25 -7.63 -2.63
CA ASN A 113 14.04 -7.07 -2.03
C ASN A 113 14.39 -5.85 -1.18
N ASP A 114 13.65 -4.77 -1.39
CA ASP A 114 13.85 -3.52 -0.67
C ASP A 114 12.49 -2.90 -0.44
N ILE A 115 12.20 -2.56 0.81
CA ILE A 115 10.93 -1.94 1.17
C ILE A 115 10.73 -0.62 0.44
N ALA A 116 11.81 0.11 0.16
CA ALA A 116 11.70 1.38 -0.56
C ALA A 116 11.18 1.20 -1.97
N VAL A 117 11.52 0.10 -2.63
CA VAL A 117 11.03 -0.22 -3.97
C VAL A 117 9.53 -0.51 -3.91
N PHE A 118 9.11 -1.36 -2.96
CA PHE A 118 7.70 -1.68 -2.82
C PHE A 118 6.88 -0.46 -2.43
N ASP A 119 7.45 0.40 -1.60
CA ASP A 119 6.77 1.63 -1.19
C ASP A 119 6.56 2.55 -2.39
N ALA A 120 7.59 2.71 -3.22
CA ALA A 120 7.48 3.53 -4.42
C ALA A 120 6.47 2.97 -5.42
N MET A 121 6.40 1.65 -5.54
CA MET A 121 5.45 0.99 -6.43
C MET A 121 4.01 1.20 -5.99
N THR A 122 3.78 1.32 -4.69
CA THR A 122 2.44 1.27 -4.13
C THR A 122 1.94 2.64 -3.63
N GLY A 123 2.59 3.73 -4.01
CA GLY A 123 2.15 5.06 -3.56
C GLY A 123 2.23 5.19 -2.05
N ASP A 124 3.33 4.69 -1.48
CA ASP A 124 3.61 4.72 -0.04
C ASP A 124 2.64 3.88 0.80
N TYR A 125 1.90 2.97 0.15
CA TYR A 125 1.00 2.09 0.87
C TYR A 125 1.74 1.21 1.88
N MET A 126 2.91 0.70 1.50
CA MET A 126 3.68 -0.17 2.39
C MET A 126 4.15 0.58 3.64
N SER A 127 4.59 1.83 3.49
CA SER A 127 4.95 2.66 4.64
C SER A 127 3.75 2.88 5.55
N PHE A 128 2.59 3.11 4.95
CA PHE A 128 1.38 3.29 5.75
C PHE A 128 1.09 2.03 6.58
N VAL A 129 1.11 0.86 5.94
CA VAL A 129 0.79 -0.40 6.62
C VAL A 129 1.80 -0.69 7.73
N LEU A 130 3.09 -0.48 7.45
CA LEU A 130 4.14 -0.89 8.38
C LEU A 130 4.41 0.13 9.49
N ARG A 131 4.07 1.39 9.27
CA ARG A 131 4.44 2.45 10.21
C ARG A 131 3.24 3.22 10.75
N ASP A 132 2.33 3.60 9.87
CA ASP A 132 1.29 4.55 10.22
C ASP A 132 -0.04 3.94 10.61
N LEU A 133 -0.35 2.75 10.13
CA LEU A 133 -1.65 2.11 10.37
C LEU A 133 -1.98 2.01 11.85
N LYS A 134 -1.01 1.70 12.67
CA LYS A 134 -1.23 1.55 14.11
C LYS A 134 -1.77 2.81 14.77
N ASN A 135 -1.57 3.97 14.15
CA ASN A 135 -2.07 5.23 14.69
C ASN A 135 -3.55 5.42 14.42
N TYR A 136 -4.13 4.63 13.53
CA TYR A 136 -5.53 4.75 13.12
C TYR A 136 -6.39 3.58 13.58
N VAL A 137 -5.77 2.47 13.98
CA VAL A 137 -6.51 1.29 14.40
C VAL A 137 -6.66 1.33 15.90
N ILE A 138 -7.88 1.11 16.40
CA ILE A 138 -8.14 1.05 17.82
C ILE A 138 -7.81 -0.37 18.25
N LEU A 139 -6.77 -0.52 19.05
CA LEU A 139 -6.38 -1.81 19.58
C LEU A 139 -7.11 -2.04 20.90
N GLU A 140 -7.49 -3.29 21.13
CA GLU A 140 -8.08 -3.62 22.42
C GLU A 140 -6.99 -3.60 23.44
N ASP A 141 -7.35 -3.00 24.60
CA ASP A 141 -6.35 -2.85 25.59
C ASP A 141 -6.26 -3.98 26.54
N GLY A 142 -6.97 -4.98 26.31
CA GLY A 142 -7.06 -6.08 27.27
C GLY A 142 -5.72 -6.64 27.58
N GLU A 143 -4.85 -6.52 26.66
CA GLU A 143 -3.69 -7.15 26.90
C GLU A 143 -2.70 -6.27 27.45
N ASN A 144 -2.94 -5.07 27.56
CA ASN A 144 -2.00 -4.31 28.12
C ASN A 144 -1.92 -4.46 29.49
N GLY A 145 -2.57 -5.33 29.87
CA GLY A 145 -2.35 -5.55 31.24
C GLY A 145 -0.97 -5.26 31.54
#